data_89bd06ab2eaabbf614a1e0a63fa5c100
#
_entry.id   89bd06ab2eaabbf614a1e0a63fa5c100
#
_cell.length_a   1.000
_cell.length_b   1.000
_cell.length_c   1.000
_cell.angle_alpha   90.00
_cell.angle_beta   90.00
_cell.angle_gamma   90.00
#
_symmetry.space_group_name_H-M   'P 1'
#
loop_
_entity.id
_entity.type
_entity.pdbx_description
1 polymer ?
#
loop_
_entity_poly.entity_id
_entity_poly.type
_entity_poly.pdbx_seq_one_letter_code
_entity_poly.pdbx_strand_id
1 'polypeptide(L)'
;KHNPASEILSGLVGSEMCIRDRKEGGNAIDAAIAANAALGLMEPTGNGIGGDLFAIVWIEKEKKLYGLNASGRSPEDLTLKYFIENNFKSIPAYGPLPVSVPGCVDGWFELHNKFGKIKMRDILSPTIKYAEDGFPVTELVSYYMKNASDNFQDYPNFKETFFIDDSTPLKGQVFKNPDLANTLRTIVKSGKKGFYEGEIAHRIANFVQDQGGFLSYDDLKNHRSEWIEPVSTNYRGFDVWELPPNGQGIAALQILNLLEGYDIRSMGFGSADYIHHFVEAKKIAFADRAKYYADMDFNEIPVEYLISKEYADIRRKDINSENSAPTVSPGNIENGDTIYLTTADSEGNMVSLIQSNYRGMGSGMVPEGLGFMLQDRGELFSLDENHFNVYAPKKRPFHTIIPAFITKDGNPFISFGLMGGAMQPQGHAQIVINIIDFDMNLQEAGDAPRIRHQSNQQPTGGEMTDGGELALEKGFDYKQIRELMKKGHSVIYDLGSFGGYQAIMIDYINKVYFGASESRKDGSAIGY
;
A
#
# COMPACT_ATOMS: atom_id res chain seq x y z
N LYS A 1 4.16 -1.87 -44.04
CA LYS A 1 3.29 -1.30 -42.99
C LYS A 1 3.84 -1.77 -41.67
N HIS A 2 4.72 -1.01 -41.04
CA HIS A 2 5.21 -1.28 -39.69
C HIS A 2 4.09 -0.91 -38.70
N ASN A 3 3.71 -1.87 -37.89
CA ASN A 3 2.93 -1.67 -36.69
C ASN A 3 3.90 -1.16 -35.62
N PRO A 4 3.73 0.03 -35.02
CA PRO A 4 4.56 0.47 -33.90
C PRO A 4 4.02 -0.19 -32.62
N ALA A 5 4.37 -1.44 -32.39
CA ALA A 5 4.05 -2.17 -31.16
C ALA A 5 5.26 -2.19 -30.20
N SER A 6 6.11 -1.20 -30.27
CA SER A 6 7.33 -1.14 -29.48
C SER A 6 7.36 0.12 -28.67
N GLU A 7 6.94 0.03 -27.44
CA GLU A 7 7.16 0.92 -26.27
C GLU A 7 5.91 1.09 -25.42
N ILE A 8 5.37 -0.02 -24.94
CA ILE A 8 4.40 0.05 -23.85
C ILE A 8 5.14 -0.38 -22.60
N LEU A 9 5.63 0.61 -21.84
CA LEU A 9 6.12 0.43 -20.48
C LEU A 9 4.94 0.15 -19.56
N SER A 10 5.06 -0.70 -18.55
CA SER A 10 3.95 -1.07 -17.65
C SER A 10 3.29 0.13 -16.98
N GLY A 11 4.06 1.16 -16.60
CA GLY A 11 3.55 2.41 -16.08
C GLY A 11 2.74 3.22 -17.10
N LEU A 12 3.10 3.16 -18.39
CA LEU A 12 2.34 3.77 -19.49
C LEU A 12 0.99 3.09 -19.71
N VAL A 13 0.92 1.76 -19.57
CA VAL A 13 -0.32 1.01 -19.79
C VAL A 13 -1.38 1.35 -18.75
N GLY A 14 -1.03 1.45 -17.47
CA GLY A 14 -1.96 1.92 -16.44
C GLY A 14 -2.50 3.31 -16.75
N SER A 15 -1.65 4.21 -17.20
CA SER A 15 -2.02 5.57 -17.59
C SER A 15 -2.83 5.62 -18.89
N GLU A 16 -2.53 4.78 -19.90
CA GLU A 16 -3.34 4.65 -21.12
C GLU A 16 -4.75 4.13 -20.82
N MET A 17 -4.88 3.21 -19.84
CA MET A 17 -6.19 2.75 -19.38
C MET A 17 -7.03 3.90 -18.84
N CYS A 18 -6.45 4.75 -17.97
CA CYS A 18 -7.13 5.93 -17.46
C CYS A 18 -7.60 6.87 -18.57
N ILE A 19 -6.76 7.14 -19.58
CA ILE A 19 -7.10 8.00 -20.72
C ILE A 19 -8.22 7.37 -21.56
N ARG A 20 -8.16 6.08 -21.82
CA ARG A 20 -9.14 5.37 -22.61
C ARG A 20 -10.51 5.38 -21.94
N ASP A 21 -10.61 4.97 -20.70
CA ASP A 21 -11.88 4.89 -19.97
C ASP A 21 -12.56 6.27 -19.91
N ARG A 22 -11.78 7.33 -19.76
CA ARG A 22 -12.31 8.69 -19.82
C ARG A 22 -12.77 9.11 -21.21
N LYS A 23 -12.07 8.73 -22.28
CA LYS A 23 -12.53 8.92 -23.66
C LYS A 23 -13.81 8.16 -23.97
N GLU A 24 -14.05 7.04 -23.28
CA GLU A 24 -15.27 6.24 -23.35
C GLU A 24 -16.39 6.76 -22.42
N GLY A 25 -16.17 7.88 -21.72
CA GLY A 25 -17.14 8.56 -20.86
C GLY A 25 -17.07 8.16 -19.38
N GLY A 26 -16.04 7.42 -18.98
CA GLY A 26 -15.74 7.08 -17.58
C GLY A 26 -15.27 8.28 -16.75
N ASN A 27 -15.21 8.09 -15.44
CA ASN A 27 -14.71 9.07 -14.48
C ASN A 27 -13.39 8.62 -13.81
N ALA A 28 -12.91 9.37 -12.82
CA ALA A 28 -11.70 9.05 -12.08
C ALA A 28 -11.77 7.67 -11.40
N ILE A 29 -12.96 7.25 -10.97
CA ILE A 29 -13.15 5.98 -10.26
C ILE A 29 -13.04 4.80 -11.24
N ASP A 30 -13.69 4.88 -12.40
CA ASP A 30 -13.58 3.87 -13.45
C ASP A 30 -12.12 3.70 -13.89
N ALA A 31 -11.41 4.81 -14.08
CA ALA A 31 -10.00 4.85 -14.45
C ALA A 31 -9.09 4.22 -13.37
N ALA A 32 -9.38 4.46 -12.08
CA ALA A 32 -8.62 3.86 -10.98
C ALA A 32 -8.79 2.34 -10.94
N ILE A 33 -10.01 1.83 -11.15
CA ILE A 33 -10.27 0.38 -11.21
C ILE A 33 -9.56 -0.25 -12.42
N ALA A 34 -9.65 0.37 -13.60
CA ALA A 34 -8.98 -0.13 -14.80
C ALA A 34 -7.47 -0.20 -14.65
N ALA A 35 -6.86 0.87 -14.12
CA ALA A 35 -5.42 0.92 -13.85
C ALA A 35 -5.01 -0.12 -12.81
N ASN A 36 -5.76 -0.28 -11.73
CA ASN A 36 -5.47 -1.28 -10.70
C ASN A 36 -5.55 -2.72 -11.26
N ALA A 37 -6.57 -3.02 -12.07
CA ALA A 37 -6.68 -4.32 -12.73
C ALA A 37 -5.51 -4.59 -13.68
N ALA A 38 -5.08 -3.60 -14.47
CA ALA A 38 -3.93 -3.72 -15.36
C ALA A 38 -2.62 -3.93 -14.61
N LEU A 39 -2.40 -3.18 -13.53
CA LEU A 39 -1.21 -3.33 -12.68
C LEU A 39 -1.17 -4.69 -11.99
N GLY A 40 -2.32 -5.27 -11.60
CA GLY A 40 -2.39 -6.62 -11.05
C GLY A 40 -1.92 -7.71 -12.02
N LEU A 41 -2.00 -7.47 -13.33
CA LEU A 41 -1.44 -8.33 -14.38
C LEU A 41 0.03 -8.01 -14.64
N MET A 42 0.39 -6.72 -14.72
CA MET A 42 1.67 -6.27 -15.27
C MET A 42 2.76 -6.14 -14.22
N GLU A 43 2.39 -5.92 -12.96
CA GLU A 43 3.28 -5.84 -11.81
C GLU A 43 2.82 -6.78 -10.67
N PRO A 44 2.79 -8.11 -10.91
CA PRO A 44 2.29 -9.08 -9.94
C PRO A 44 3.16 -9.19 -8.68
N THR A 45 4.33 -8.56 -8.68
CA THR A 45 5.27 -8.54 -7.55
C THR A 45 4.87 -7.58 -6.42
N GLY A 46 3.89 -6.73 -6.63
CA GLY A 46 3.41 -5.79 -5.60
C GLY A 46 1.92 -5.94 -5.31
N ASN A 47 1.17 -6.54 -6.24
CA ASN A 47 -0.28 -6.53 -6.19
C ASN A 47 -0.96 -7.63 -7.01
N GLY A 48 -2.30 -7.66 -7.01
CA GLY A 48 -3.14 -8.60 -7.76
C GLY A 48 -4.51 -8.80 -7.11
N ILE A 49 -5.45 -9.40 -7.82
CA ILE A 49 -6.83 -9.61 -7.33
C ILE A 49 -6.94 -10.58 -6.14
N GLY A 50 -5.84 -11.24 -5.80
CA GLY A 50 -5.73 -12.04 -4.57
C GLY A 50 -5.32 -11.25 -3.32
N GLY A 51 -5.19 -9.93 -3.41
CA GLY A 51 -4.81 -9.02 -2.33
C GLY A 51 -5.94 -8.12 -1.84
N ASP A 52 -5.54 -7.09 -1.09
CA ASP A 52 -6.42 -6.10 -0.46
C ASP A 52 -6.29 -4.72 -1.12
N LEU A 53 -7.33 -3.89 -0.97
CA LEU A 53 -7.40 -2.54 -1.53
C LEU A 53 -7.90 -1.54 -0.49
N PHE A 54 -7.25 -0.36 -0.41
CA PHE A 54 -7.76 0.81 0.31
C PHE A 54 -7.88 2.00 -0.65
N ALA A 55 -8.86 2.86 -0.44
CA ALA A 55 -9.00 4.08 -1.23
C ALA A 55 -9.52 5.26 -0.40
N ILE A 56 -9.07 6.47 -0.77
CA ILE A 56 -9.71 7.74 -0.40
C ILE A 56 -10.20 8.38 -1.70
N VAL A 57 -11.47 8.76 -1.74
CA VAL A 57 -12.14 9.30 -2.91
C VAL A 57 -12.73 10.67 -2.58
N TRP A 58 -12.33 11.70 -3.32
CA TRP A 58 -12.97 13.00 -3.29
C TRP A 58 -14.06 13.06 -4.36
N ILE A 59 -15.27 13.41 -3.97
CA ILE A 59 -16.41 13.66 -4.87
C ILE A 59 -16.72 15.15 -4.90
N GLU A 60 -16.36 15.79 -5.99
CA GLU A 60 -16.45 17.25 -6.15
C GLU A 60 -17.88 17.78 -6.01
N LYS A 61 -18.85 17.04 -6.57
CA LYS A 61 -20.29 17.40 -6.48
C LYS A 61 -20.79 17.45 -5.03
N GLU A 62 -20.22 16.62 -4.17
CA GLU A 62 -20.63 16.48 -2.77
C GLU A 62 -19.71 17.25 -1.82
N LYS A 63 -18.55 17.70 -2.33
CA LYS A 63 -17.49 18.34 -1.53
C LYS A 63 -17.09 17.48 -0.33
N LYS A 64 -16.97 16.17 -0.57
CA LYS A 64 -16.72 15.20 0.51
C LYS A 64 -15.67 14.17 0.11
N LEU A 65 -14.85 13.78 1.10
CA LEU A 65 -13.98 12.59 1.06
C LEU A 65 -14.73 11.36 1.56
N TYR A 66 -14.46 10.25 0.93
CA TYR A 66 -14.93 8.92 1.29
C TYR A 66 -13.75 7.98 1.45
N GLY A 67 -13.71 7.19 2.50
CA GLY A 67 -12.72 6.15 2.72
C GLY A 67 -13.29 4.77 2.44
N LEU A 68 -12.53 3.90 1.78
CA LEU A 68 -12.88 2.51 1.56
C LEU A 68 -11.79 1.60 2.15
N ASN A 69 -12.21 0.71 3.04
CA ASN A 69 -11.42 -0.40 3.55
C ASN A 69 -11.92 -1.71 2.92
N ALA A 70 -11.18 -2.21 1.95
CA ALA A 70 -11.40 -3.49 1.30
C ALA A 70 -10.27 -4.46 1.69
N SER A 71 -10.00 -4.60 3.00
CA SER A 71 -9.12 -5.64 3.52
C SER A 71 -9.92 -6.86 3.98
N GLY A 72 -9.34 -8.03 3.73
CA GLY A 72 -9.95 -9.29 4.09
C GLY A 72 -9.77 -9.68 5.55
N ARG A 73 -10.65 -10.54 6.02
CA ARG A 73 -10.60 -11.10 7.37
C ARG A 73 -9.89 -12.47 7.37
N SER A 74 -9.34 -12.83 8.50
CA SER A 74 -8.79 -14.16 8.76
C SER A 74 -9.88 -15.24 8.66
N PRO A 75 -9.52 -16.49 8.30
CA PRO A 75 -10.45 -17.62 8.26
C PRO A 75 -11.14 -17.88 9.60
N GLU A 76 -12.42 -18.27 9.53
CA GLU A 76 -13.23 -18.58 10.71
C GLU A 76 -12.72 -19.80 11.50
N ASP A 77 -12.22 -20.80 10.80
CA ASP A 77 -11.79 -22.07 11.38
C ASP A 77 -10.33 -22.06 11.89
N LEU A 78 -9.53 -21.02 11.59
CA LEU A 78 -8.18 -20.86 12.11
C LEU A 78 -8.20 -20.04 13.40
N THR A 79 -7.59 -20.56 14.46
CA THR A 79 -7.64 -19.96 15.80
C THR A 79 -6.23 -19.70 16.36
N LEU A 80 -6.11 -18.79 17.32
CA LEU A 80 -4.86 -18.59 18.09
C LEU A 80 -4.39 -19.89 18.75
N LYS A 81 -5.34 -20.69 19.25
CA LYS A 81 -5.07 -21.99 19.88
C LYS A 81 -4.33 -22.93 18.95
N TYR A 82 -4.70 -22.98 17.65
CA TYR A 82 -4.00 -23.77 16.65
C TYR A 82 -2.50 -23.43 16.58
N PHE A 83 -2.17 -22.16 16.52
CA PHE A 83 -0.77 -21.72 16.47
C PHE A 83 0.00 -22.09 17.74
N ILE A 84 -0.60 -21.90 18.91
CA ILE A 84 0.01 -22.22 20.22
C ILE A 84 0.25 -23.74 20.36
N GLU A 85 -0.74 -24.57 20.06
CA GLU A 85 -0.65 -26.03 20.16
C GLU A 85 0.36 -26.64 19.18
N ASN A 86 0.56 -25.99 18.03
CA ASN A 86 1.57 -26.40 17.05
C ASN A 86 2.93 -25.70 17.24
N ASN A 87 3.14 -25.01 18.38
CA ASN A 87 4.40 -24.36 18.78
C ASN A 87 4.91 -23.27 17.80
N PHE A 88 4.04 -22.61 17.06
CA PHE A 88 4.42 -21.46 16.26
C PHE A 88 4.89 -20.31 17.15
N LYS A 89 5.98 -19.65 16.76
CA LYS A 89 6.48 -18.42 17.41
C LYS A 89 5.97 -17.15 16.75
N SER A 90 5.66 -17.26 15.47
CA SER A 90 5.02 -16.24 14.62
C SER A 90 4.21 -16.97 13.55
N ILE A 91 3.28 -16.29 12.91
CA ILE A 91 2.60 -16.83 11.74
C ILE A 91 3.62 -16.88 10.58
N PRO A 92 3.70 -17.99 9.83
CA PRO A 92 4.61 -18.09 8.69
C PRO A 92 4.36 -17.00 7.66
N ALA A 93 5.45 -16.48 7.05
CA ALA A 93 5.35 -15.48 5.99
C ALA A 93 4.70 -16.02 4.72
N TYR A 94 4.92 -17.30 4.42
CA TYR A 94 4.46 -17.95 3.19
C TYR A 94 3.66 -19.22 3.51
N GLY A 95 2.96 -19.73 2.50
CA GLY A 95 2.10 -20.90 2.62
C GLY A 95 0.64 -20.55 2.90
N PRO A 96 -0.18 -21.52 3.29
CA PRO A 96 -1.63 -21.33 3.41
C PRO A 96 -2.08 -20.65 4.71
N LEU A 97 -1.26 -20.64 5.77
CA LEU A 97 -1.66 -20.12 7.09
C LEU A 97 -1.80 -18.59 7.16
N PRO A 98 -0.96 -17.77 6.48
CA PRO A 98 -1.12 -16.32 6.49
C PRO A 98 -2.20 -15.80 5.53
N VAL A 99 -2.84 -16.66 4.74
CA VAL A 99 -3.87 -16.26 3.78
C VAL A 99 -5.10 -15.75 4.50
N SER A 100 -5.49 -14.51 4.20
CA SER A 100 -6.79 -13.93 4.55
C SER A 100 -7.66 -13.78 3.29
N VAL A 101 -8.94 -13.49 3.45
CA VAL A 101 -9.85 -13.32 2.32
C VAL A 101 -9.35 -12.21 1.38
N PRO A 102 -9.22 -12.42 0.06
CA PRO A 102 -8.88 -11.35 -0.88
C PRO A 102 -9.97 -10.29 -0.93
N GLY A 103 -9.64 -9.01 -0.67
CA GLY A 103 -10.63 -7.94 -0.63
C GLY A 103 -10.71 -7.09 -1.91
N CYS A 104 -9.69 -7.13 -2.77
CA CYS A 104 -9.51 -6.23 -3.91
C CYS A 104 -10.73 -6.20 -4.85
N VAL A 105 -11.26 -7.35 -5.26
CA VAL A 105 -12.41 -7.43 -6.19
C VAL A 105 -13.67 -6.84 -5.57
N ASP A 106 -13.91 -7.07 -4.28
CA ASP A 106 -15.03 -6.45 -3.58
C ASP A 106 -14.90 -4.92 -3.55
N GLY A 107 -13.69 -4.44 -3.27
CA GLY A 107 -13.37 -3.01 -3.31
C GLY A 107 -13.65 -2.37 -4.66
N TRP A 108 -13.35 -3.05 -5.78
CA TRP A 108 -13.70 -2.56 -7.13
C TRP A 108 -15.21 -2.39 -7.30
N PHE A 109 -15.99 -3.36 -6.84
CA PHE A 109 -17.46 -3.29 -6.96
C PHE A 109 -18.06 -2.26 -6.01
N GLU A 110 -17.52 -2.06 -4.82
CA GLU A 110 -17.94 -0.99 -3.92
C GLU A 110 -17.68 0.40 -4.51
N LEU A 111 -16.48 0.65 -5.06
CA LEU A 111 -16.15 1.89 -5.76
C LEU A 111 -17.06 2.13 -6.96
N HIS A 112 -17.20 1.10 -7.81
CA HIS A 112 -17.98 1.19 -9.03
C HIS A 112 -19.49 1.39 -8.77
N ASN A 113 -20.08 0.62 -7.84
CA ASN A 113 -21.51 0.72 -7.54
C ASN A 113 -21.89 2.07 -6.98
N LYS A 114 -20.99 2.72 -6.23
CA LYS A 114 -21.27 4.00 -5.59
C LYS A 114 -21.00 5.19 -6.51
N PHE A 115 -19.93 5.13 -7.31
CA PHE A 115 -19.42 6.28 -8.05
C PHE A 115 -19.08 6.01 -9.53
N GLY A 116 -19.04 4.76 -9.98
CA GLY A 116 -18.69 4.40 -11.37
C GLY A 116 -19.70 4.89 -12.39
N LYS A 117 -19.26 5.15 -13.61
CA LYS A 117 -20.08 5.63 -14.72
C LYS A 117 -20.23 4.64 -15.88
N ILE A 118 -19.16 3.95 -16.25
CA ILE A 118 -19.17 2.98 -17.36
C ILE A 118 -19.29 1.55 -16.82
N LYS A 119 -19.63 0.61 -17.68
CA LYS A 119 -19.84 -0.78 -17.24
C LYS A 119 -18.53 -1.44 -16.83
N MET A 120 -18.54 -2.25 -15.80
CA MET A 120 -17.37 -3.03 -15.36
C MET A 120 -16.75 -3.87 -16.49
N ARG A 121 -17.56 -4.35 -17.45
CA ARG A 121 -17.05 -5.03 -18.65
C ARG A 121 -16.10 -4.14 -19.46
N ASP A 122 -16.45 -2.87 -19.62
CA ASP A 122 -15.68 -1.95 -20.45
C ASP A 122 -14.40 -1.51 -19.70
N ILE A 123 -14.46 -1.38 -18.36
CA ILE A 123 -13.33 -1.13 -17.46
C ILE A 123 -12.30 -2.27 -17.52
N LEU A 124 -12.73 -3.53 -17.44
CA LEU A 124 -11.83 -4.68 -17.35
C LEU A 124 -11.39 -5.23 -18.72
N SER A 125 -12.08 -4.86 -19.81
CA SER A 125 -11.80 -5.41 -21.15
C SER A 125 -10.38 -5.22 -21.64
N PRO A 126 -9.69 -4.09 -21.38
CA PRO A 126 -8.30 -3.91 -21.79
C PRO A 126 -7.35 -4.88 -21.06
N THR A 127 -7.51 -5.03 -19.74
CA THR A 127 -6.69 -5.96 -18.94
C THR A 127 -6.89 -7.40 -19.41
N ILE A 128 -8.14 -7.80 -19.68
CA ILE A 128 -8.45 -9.12 -20.27
C ILE A 128 -7.68 -9.31 -21.58
N LYS A 129 -7.72 -8.29 -22.45
CA LYS A 129 -7.01 -8.35 -23.74
C LYS A 129 -5.50 -8.47 -23.58
N TYR A 130 -4.88 -7.69 -22.68
CA TYR A 130 -3.44 -7.80 -22.41
C TYR A 130 -3.06 -9.14 -21.77
N ALA A 131 -3.91 -9.71 -20.95
CA ALA A 131 -3.67 -11.02 -20.37
C ALA A 131 -3.68 -12.13 -21.44
N GLU A 132 -4.49 -12.00 -22.51
CA GLU A 132 -4.56 -12.95 -23.62
C GLU A 132 -3.51 -12.73 -24.71
N ASP A 133 -3.42 -11.49 -25.21
CA ASP A 133 -2.53 -11.15 -26.32
C ASP A 133 -1.07 -11.06 -25.84
N GLY A 134 -0.88 -10.72 -24.56
CA GLY A 134 0.41 -10.52 -23.91
C GLY A 134 0.87 -9.07 -23.95
N PHE A 135 1.82 -8.75 -23.08
CA PHE A 135 2.48 -7.47 -22.96
C PHE A 135 3.98 -7.65 -22.71
N PRO A 136 4.86 -6.73 -23.14
CA PRO A 136 6.29 -6.81 -22.88
C PRO A 136 6.60 -6.51 -21.42
N VAL A 137 7.36 -7.38 -20.75
CA VAL A 137 7.77 -7.20 -19.35
C VAL A 137 8.85 -6.12 -19.25
N THR A 138 8.70 -5.19 -18.28
CA THR A 138 9.70 -4.15 -18.04
C THR A 138 10.95 -4.70 -17.35
N GLU A 139 12.02 -3.90 -17.33
CA GLU A 139 13.28 -4.29 -16.67
C GLU A 139 13.09 -4.47 -15.17
N LEU A 140 12.37 -3.55 -14.54
CA LEU A 140 12.17 -3.55 -13.09
C LEU A 140 11.27 -4.71 -12.64
N VAL A 141 10.16 -4.95 -13.35
CA VAL A 141 9.27 -6.09 -13.09
C VAL A 141 10.00 -7.42 -13.27
N SER A 142 10.80 -7.56 -14.36
CA SER A 142 11.66 -8.74 -14.57
C SER A 142 12.62 -8.97 -13.40
N TYR A 143 13.26 -7.92 -12.91
CA TYR A 143 14.14 -7.99 -11.74
C TYR A 143 13.40 -8.44 -10.46
N TYR A 144 12.25 -7.85 -10.16
CA TYR A 144 11.48 -8.23 -8.98
C TYR A 144 10.90 -9.65 -9.08
N MET A 145 10.38 -10.05 -10.24
CA MET A 145 9.90 -11.42 -10.44
C MET A 145 11.00 -12.46 -10.24
N LYS A 146 12.21 -12.16 -10.73
CA LYS A 146 13.37 -13.04 -10.52
C LYS A 146 13.70 -13.19 -9.04
N ASN A 147 13.76 -12.08 -8.30
CA ASN A 147 14.05 -12.11 -6.87
C ASN A 147 12.94 -12.83 -6.06
N ALA A 148 11.68 -12.62 -6.43
CA ALA A 148 10.55 -13.29 -5.78
C ALA A 148 10.53 -14.81 -6.07
N SER A 149 10.95 -15.24 -7.25
CA SER A 149 10.89 -16.65 -7.65
C SER A 149 11.69 -17.58 -6.73
N ASP A 150 12.76 -17.10 -6.12
CA ASP A 150 13.56 -17.87 -5.17
C ASP A 150 12.74 -18.34 -3.95
N ASN A 151 11.70 -17.58 -3.58
CA ASN A 151 10.79 -17.91 -2.48
C ASN A 151 9.62 -18.80 -2.91
N PHE A 152 9.22 -18.77 -4.19
CA PHE A 152 7.92 -19.31 -4.61
C PHE A 152 7.98 -20.43 -5.64
N GLN A 153 9.11 -20.66 -6.29
CA GLN A 153 9.22 -21.63 -7.40
C GLN A 153 8.86 -23.08 -7.03
N ASP A 154 8.89 -23.42 -5.75
CA ASP A 154 8.55 -24.75 -5.25
C ASP A 154 7.10 -24.87 -4.77
N TYR A 155 6.34 -23.77 -4.78
CA TYR A 155 4.93 -23.78 -4.47
C TYR A 155 4.10 -24.24 -5.68
N PRO A 156 2.97 -24.96 -5.45
CA PRO A 156 2.13 -25.44 -6.53
C PRO A 156 1.62 -24.33 -7.45
N ASN A 157 1.63 -24.57 -8.75
CA ASN A 157 1.10 -23.72 -9.81
C ASN A 157 1.85 -22.38 -10.01
N PHE A 158 2.92 -22.11 -9.24
CA PHE A 158 3.67 -20.86 -9.38
C PHE A 158 4.36 -20.78 -10.74
N LYS A 159 5.08 -21.83 -11.12
CA LYS A 159 5.83 -21.87 -12.39
C LYS A 159 4.87 -21.85 -13.57
N GLU A 160 3.80 -22.61 -13.51
CA GLU A 160 2.77 -22.69 -14.56
C GLU A 160 2.12 -21.34 -14.83
N THR A 161 2.01 -20.50 -13.80
CA THR A 161 1.37 -19.19 -13.89
C THR A 161 2.33 -18.07 -14.28
N PHE A 162 3.56 -18.07 -13.77
CA PHE A 162 4.45 -16.90 -13.83
C PHE A 162 5.76 -17.13 -14.63
N PHE A 163 6.05 -18.34 -15.11
CA PHE A 163 7.25 -18.61 -15.89
C PHE A 163 6.97 -18.63 -17.40
N ILE A 164 8.01 -18.33 -18.17
CA ILE A 164 8.10 -18.55 -19.60
C ILE A 164 9.33 -19.47 -19.81
N ASP A 165 9.15 -20.61 -20.48
CA ASP A 165 10.23 -21.56 -20.79
C ASP A 165 11.12 -21.88 -19.55
N ASP A 166 10.48 -22.31 -18.46
CA ASP A 166 11.10 -22.69 -17.17
C ASP A 166 11.84 -21.56 -16.42
N SER A 167 11.62 -20.31 -16.75
CA SER A 167 12.22 -19.17 -16.05
C SER A 167 11.24 -17.99 -15.89
N THR A 168 11.55 -17.09 -14.95
CA THR A 168 10.81 -15.82 -14.87
C THR A 168 10.99 -14.98 -16.13
N PRO A 169 9.98 -14.23 -16.57
CA PRO A 169 10.04 -13.43 -17.78
C PRO A 169 11.21 -12.44 -17.76
N LEU A 170 11.97 -12.39 -18.85
CA LEU A 170 13.02 -11.41 -19.06
C LEU A 170 12.47 -10.10 -19.61
N LYS A 171 13.21 -9.00 -19.42
CA LYS A 171 12.91 -7.71 -20.02
C LYS A 171 12.59 -7.83 -21.51
N GLY A 172 11.45 -7.33 -21.92
CA GLY A 172 10.99 -7.31 -23.30
C GLY A 172 10.34 -8.62 -23.79
N GLN A 173 10.38 -9.70 -23.00
CA GLN A 173 9.59 -10.89 -23.32
C GLN A 173 8.10 -10.59 -23.18
N VAL A 174 7.30 -11.19 -24.08
CA VAL A 174 5.85 -11.04 -24.05
C VAL A 174 5.27 -12.06 -23.06
N PHE A 175 4.79 -11.56 -21.94
CA PHE A 175 4.12 -12.37 -20.93
C PHE A 175 2.62 -12.42 -21.17
N LYS A 176 2.03 -13.59 -21.00
CA LYS A 176 0.58 -13.86 -21.12
C LYS A 176 0.07 -14.54 -19.85
N ASN A 177 -1.17 -14.24 -19.48
CA ASN A 177 -1.85 -14.91 -18.38
C ASN A 177 -3.30 -15.22 -18.74
N PRO A 178 -3.55 -16.25 -19.56
CA PRO A 178 -4.88 -16.60 -20.03
C PRO A 178 -5.82 -17.02 -18.87
N ASP A 179 -5.28 -17.56 -17.79
CA ASP A 179 -6.06 -17.95 -16.61
C ASP A 179 -6.63 -16.72 -15.90
N LEU A 180 -5.81 -15.67 -15.73
CA LEU A 180 -6.30 -14.39 -15.20
C LEU A 180 -7.34 -13.76 -16.13
N ALA A 181 -7.16 -13.84 -17.45
CA ALA A 181 -8.16 -13.37 -18.41
C ALA A 181 -9.51 -14.08 -18.23
N ASN A 182 -9.50 -15.40 -18.03
CA ASN A 182 -10.72 -16.18 -17.79
C ASN A 182 -11.36 -15.84 -16.45
N THR A 183 -10.56 -15.63 -15.41
CA THR A 183 -11.01 -15.17 -14.08
C THR A 183 -11.70 -13.80 -14.20
N LEU A 184 -11.08 -12.83 -14.87
CA LEU A 184 -11.65 -11.50 -15.09
C LEU A 184 -12.93 -11.55 -15.94
N ARG A 185 -13.03 -12.43 -16.96
CA ARG A 185 -14.28 -12.65 -17.71
C ARG A 185 -15.40 -13.18 -16.83
N THR A 186 -15.08 -14.07 -15.92
CA THR A 186 -16.07 -14.60 -14.96
C THR A 186 -16.57 -13.48 -14.04
N ILE A 187 -15.69 -12.62 -13.58
CA ILE A 187 -16.03 -11.42 -12.81
C ILE A 187 -16.92 -10.46 -13.62
N VAL A 188 -16.56 -10.20 -14.88
CA VAL A 188 -17.37 -9.36 -15.79
C VAL A 188 -18.77 -9.95 -15.99
N LYS A 189 -18.88 -11.25 -16.19
CA LYS A 189 -20.14 -11.96 -16.49
C LYS A 189 -21.07 -12.02 -15.28
N SER A 190 -20.52 -12.30 -14.10
CA SER A 190 -21.29 -12.67 -12.90
C SER A 190 -21.20 -11.63 -11.77
N GLY A 191 -20.47 -10.53 -11.99
CA GLY A 191 -20.23 -9.51 -10.99
C GLY A 191 -19.39 -10.04 -9.83
N LYS A 192 -19.46 -9.36 -8.68
CA LYS A 192 -18.83 -9.74 -7.41
C LYS A 192 -19.09 -11.21 -7.02
N LYS A 193 -20.32 -11.69 -7.27
CA LYS A 193 -20.70 -13.09 -6.99
C LYS A 193 -19.86 -14.11 -7.74
N GLY A 194 -19.41 -13.78 -8.96
CA GLY A 194 -18.54 -14.64 -9.75
C GLY A 194 -17.21 -14.96 -9.04
N PHE A 195 -16.70 -14.04 -8.25
CA PHE A 195 -15.48 -14.23 -7.48
C PHE A 195 -15.75 -14.87 -6.11
N TYR A 196 -16.72 -14.36 -5.35
CA TYR A 196 -16.91 -14.73 -3.94
C TYR A 196 -17.96 -15.83 -3.68
N GLU A 197 -18.83 -16.13 -4.63
CA GLU A 197 -19.92 -17.11 -4.45
C GLU A 197 -19.95 -18.20 -5.55
N GLY A 198 -19.09 -18.08 -6.59
CA GLY A 198 -19.06 -19.00 -7.73
C GLY A 198 -17.94 -20.03 -7.68
N GLU A 199 -17.62 -20.57 -8.86
CA GLU A 199 -16.56 -21.57 -9.06
C GLU A 199 -15.20 -21.08 -8.58
N ILE A 200 -14.88 -19.78 -8.76
CA ILE A 200 -13.62 -19.18 -8.29
C ILE A 200 -13.48 -19.36 -6.78
N ALA A 201 -14.53 -19.05 -6.00
CA ALA A 201 -14.52 -19.19 -4.55
C ALA A 201 -14.28 -20.64 -4.11
N HIS A 202 -14.94 -21.60 -4.75
CA HIS A 202 -14.73 -23.02 -4.47
C HIS A 202 -13.29 -23.47 -4.78
N ARG A 203 -12.72 -23.02 -5.90
CA ARG A 203 -11.33 -23.37 -6.26
C ARG A 203 -10.32 -22.77 -5.30
N ILE A 204 -10.52 -21.51 -4.87
CA ILE A 204 -9.67 -20.89 -3.85
C ILE A 204 -9.74 -21.67 -2.54
N ALA A 205 -10.95 -21.91 -2.02
CA ALA A 205 -11.14 -22.58 -0.74
C ALA A 205 -10.56 -24.00 -0.75
N ASN A 206 -10.91 -24.82 -1.74
CA ASN A 206 -10.41 -26.18 -1.87
C ASN A 206 -8.88 -26.21 -1.96
N PHE A 207 -8.29 -25.35 -2.83
CA PHE A 207 -6.84 -25.29 -2.99
C PHE A 207 -6.13 -24.93 -1.67
N VAL A 208 -6.59 -23.90 -0.94
CA VAL A 208 -5.97 -23.50 0.33
C VAL A 208 -6.10 -24.61 1.38
N GLN A 209 -7.26 -25.28 1.45
CA GLN A 209 -7.48 -26.39 2.38
C GLN A 209 -6.65 -27.64 2.02
N ASP A 210 -6.51 -27.97 0.74
CA ASP A 210 -5.65 -29.08 0.27
C ASP A 210 -4.16 -28.83 0.59
N GLN A 211 -3.74 -27.55 0.70
CA GLN A 211 -2.41 -27.18 1.15
C GLN A 211 -2.27 -27.08 2.68
N GLY A 212 -3.30 -27.46 3.44
CA GLY A 212 -3.29 -27.43 4.91
C GLY A 212 -3.68 -26.08 5.52
N GLY A 213 -4.32 -25.20 4.76
CA GLY A 213 -4.88 -23.94 5.25
C GLY A 213 -6.34 -24.06 5.69
N PHE A 214 -6.92 -22.92 6.07
CA PHE A 214 -8.24 -22.87 6.69
C PHE A 214 -9.25 -21.96 5.96
N LEU A 215 -8.85 -21.26 4.92
CA LEU A 215 -9.76 -20.39 4.18
C LEU A 215 -10.88 -21.22 3.55
N SER A 216 -12.12 -20.92 3.92
CA SER A 216 -13.31 -21.65 3.49
C SER A 216 -14.09 -20.89 2.41
N TYR A 217 -15.00 -21.60 1.75
CA TYR A 217 -15.97 -20.99 0.85
C TYR A 217 -16.86 -19.95 1.57
N ASP A 218 -17.26 -20.22 2.81
CA ASP A 218 -18.10 -19.31 3.59
C ASP A 218 -17.34 -18.04 4.00
N ASP A 219 -16.05 -18.12 4.28
CA ASP A 219 -15.21 -16.92 4.50
C ASP A 219 -15.24 -16.01 3.27
N LEU A 220 -15.05 -16.56 2.08
CA LEU A 220 -15.11 -15.81 0.82
C LEU A 220 -16.50 -15.21 0.59
N LYS A 221 -17.55 -16.02 0.67
CA LYS A 221 -18.95 -15.64 0.46
C LYS A 221 -19.42 -14.53 1.42
N ASN A 222 -18.95 -14.57 2.65
CA ASN A 222 -19.33 -13.61 3.69
C ASN A 222 -18.47 -12.33 3.69
N HIS A 223 -17.45 -12.25 2.84
CA HIS A 223 -16.60 -11.06 2.77
C HIS A 223 -17.39 -9.81 2.38
N ARG A 224 -17.05 -8.69 3.05
CA ARG A 224 -17.61 -7.35 2.80
C ARG A 224 -16.52 -6.31 3.06
N SER A 225 -16.34 -5.44 2.09
CA SER A 225 -15.60 -4.18 2.25
C SER A 225 -16.44 -3.15 3.00
N GLU A 226 -15.82 -2.16 3.58
CA GLU A 226 -16.49 -1.16 4.41
C GLU A 226 -16.14 0.25 3.99
N TRP A 227 -17.17 1.09 3.85
CA TRP A 227 -17.01 2.52 3.76
C TRP A 227 -16.78 3.09 5.15
N ILE A 228 -15.64 3.76 5.33
CA ILE A 228 -15.19 4.33 6.60
C ILE A 228 -14.94 5.83 6.43
N GLU A 229 -15.10 6.61 7.51
CA GLU A 229 -14.74 8.03 7.45
C GLU A 229 -13.22 8.19 7.55
N PRO A 230 -12.57 8.90 6.59
CA PRO A 230 -11.16 9.26 6.71
C PRO A 230 -10.95 10.18 7.93
N VAL A 231 -9.76 10.10 8.52
CA VAL A 231 -9.35 10.95 9.65
C VAL A 231 -8.23 11.90 9.20
N SER A 232 -8.13 13.06 9.85
CA SER A 232 -7.14 14.05 9.45
C SER A 232 -6.46 14.75 10.62
N THR A 233 -5.34 15.38 10.32
CA THR A 233 -4.74 16.42 11.15
C THR A 233 -4.46 17.65 10.31
N ASN A 234 -4.61 18.83 10.90
CA ASN A 234 -4.15 20.06 10.27
C ASN A 234 -2.63 20.18 10.48
N TYR A 235 -1.88 20.33 9.39
CA TYR A 235 -0.45 20.60 9.41
C TYR A 235 -0.18 21.91 8.70
N ARG A 236 0.13 22.96 9.47
CA ARG A 236 0.46 24.32 8.96
C ARG A 236 -0.57 24.88 7.97
N GLY A 237 -1.87 24.66 8.24
CA GLY A 237 -2.98 25.17 7.43
C GLY A 237 -3.44 24.24 6.29
N PHE A 238 -2.90 23.03 6.23
CA PHE A 238 -3.35 21.97 5.32
C PHE A 238 -3.90 20.79 6.11
N ASP A 239 -5.06 20.28 5.73
CA ASP A 239 -5.64 19.09 6.35
C ASP A 239 -5.12 17.85 5.61
N VAL A 240 -4.33 17.04 6.29
CA VAL A 240 -3.76 15.79 5.77
C VAL A 240 -4.65 14.63 6.22
N TRP A 241 -5.17 13.88 5.27
CA TRP A 241 -6.15 12.82 5.46
C TRP A 241 -5.54 11.45 5.22
N GLU A 242 -5.89 10.52 6.10
CA GLU A 242 -5.52 9.10 6.08
C GLU A 242 -6.71 8.24 6.47
N LEU A 243 -6.58 6.92 6.33
CA LEU A 243 -7.58 6.00 6.88
C LEU A 243 -7.21 5.57 8.30
N PRO A 244 -8.23 5.36 9.17
CA PRO A 244 -8.00 4.85 10.53
C PRO A 244 -7.51 3.39 10.50
N PRO A 245 -7.10 2.80 11.65
CA PRO A 245 -6.80 1.36 11.75
C PRO A 245 -7.97 0.48 11.25
N ASN A 246 -7.73 -0.75 10.75
CA ASN A 246 -6.55 -1.61 10.85
C ASN A 246 -5.31 -1.19 10.03
N GLY A 247 -5.41 -0.16 9.20
CA GLY A 247 -4.29 0.43 8.47
C GLY A 247 -3.34 1.24 9.37
N GLN A 248 -2.22 1.68 8.79
CA GLN A 248 -1.18 2.46 9.51
C GLN A 248 -1.20 3.96 9.19
N GLY A 249 -2.24 4.49 8.54
CA GLY A 249 -2.30 5.88 8.06
C GLY A 249 -2.08 6.91 9.17
N ILE A 250 -2.72 6.73 10.31
CA ILE A 250 -2.60 7.68 11.42
C ILE A 250 -1.17 7.81 11.98
N ALA A 251 -0.23 6.90 11.67
CA ALA A 251 1.18 7.09 12.04
C ALA A 251 1.83 8.25 11.28
N ALA A 252 1.43 8.50 10.03
CA ALA A 252 1.89 9.69 9.30
C ALA A 252 1.36 10.98 9.95
N LEU A 253 0.09 10.98 10.38
CA LEU A 253 -0.53 12.11 11.08
C LEU A 253 0.15 12.38 12.43
N GLN A 254 0.49 11.33 13.19
CA GLN A 254 1.24 11.47 14.43
C GLN A 254 2.64 12.06 14.22
N ILE A 255 3.39 11.58 13.19
CA ILE A 255 4.70 12.15 12.85
C ILE A 255 4.58 13.64 12.54
N LEU A 256 3.61 14.04 11.71
CA LEU A 256 3.37 15.44 11.37
C LEU A 256 3.02 16.28 12.61
N ASN A 257 2.15 15.80 13.49
CA ASN A 257 1.78 16.49 14.73
C ASN A 257 2.97 16.69 15.68
N LEU A 258 3.83 15.68 15.79
CA LEU A 258 5.06 15.79 16.59
C LEU A 258 6.01 16.84 16.01
N LEU A 259 6.17 16.86 14.69
CA LEU A 259 7.11 17.76 14.01
C LEU A 259 6.58 19.20 13.89
N GLU A 260 5.27 19.42 13.91
CA GLU A 260 4.69 20.76 13.82
C GLU A 260 5.17 21.70 14.95
N GLY A 261 5.54 21.15 16.11
CA GLY A 261 6.09 21.91 17.24
C GLY A 261 7.51 22.44 17.04
N TYR A 262 8.16 22.10 15.91
CA TYR A 262 9.51 22.56 15.59
C TYR A 262 9.51 23.46 14.34
N ASP A 263 10.48 24.35 14.24
CA ASP A 263 10.73 25.16 13.03
C ASP A 263 11.56 24.35 12.02
N ILE A 264 10.89 23.41 11.36
CA ILE A 264 11.50 22.49 10.37
C ILE A 264 12.12 23.26 9.21
N ARG A 265 11.46 24.34 8.74
CA ARG A 265 11.96 25.18 7.67
C ARG A 265 13.34 25.76 8.00
N SER A 266 13.52 26.29 9.21
CA SER A 266 14.81 26.88 9.65
C SER A 266 15.90 25.84 9.87
N MET A 267 15.57 24.59 10.17
CA MET A 267 16.55 23.50 10.24
C MET A 267 17.17 23.22 8.87
N GLY A 268 16.41 23.38 7.79
CA GLY A 268 16.82 23.16 6.41
C GLY A 268 16.74 21.68 5.99
N PHE A 269 16.37 21.50 4.73
CA PHE A 269 16.28 20.15 4.14
C PHE A 269 17.61 19.41 4.22
N GLY A 270 17.59 18.16 4.66
CA GLY A 270 18.76 17.28 4.75
C GLY A 270 19.74 17.60 5.88
N SER A 271 19.44 18.58 6.76
CA SER A 271 20.26 18.83 7.95
C SER A 271 20.18 17.70 8.96
N ALA A 272 21.22 17.52 9.76
CA ALA A 272 21.23 16.54 10.84
C ALA A 272 20.12 16.79 11.86
N ASP A 273 19.79 18.04 12.13
CA ASP A 273 18.73 18.40 13.07
C ASP A 273 17.35 18.03 12.54
N TYR A 274 17.05 18.33 11.27
CA TYR A 274 15.80 17.90 10.64
C TYR A 274 15.67 16.37 10.64
N ILE A 275 16.69 15.66 10.15
CA ILE A 275 16.69 14.19 10.07
C ILE A 275 16.53 13.57 11.46
N HIS A 276 17.24 14.09 12.45
CA HIS A 276 17.16 13.61 13.84
C HIS A 276 15.73 13.76 14.41
N HIS A 277 15.14 14.94 14.33
CA HIS A 277 13.79 15.18 14.84
C HIS A 277 12.75 14.33 14.10
N PHE A 278 12.92 14.16 12.78
CA PHE A 278 12.05 13.28 11.98
C PHE A 278 12.12 11.82 12.48
N VAL A 279 13.32 11.30 12.70
CA VAL A 279 13.54 9.93 13.17
C VAL A 279 12.97 9.72 14.57
N GLU A 280 13.20 10.66 15.48
CA GLU A 280 12.67 10.55 16.86
C GLU A 280 11.13 10.63 16.87
N ALA A 281 10.52 11.53 16.10
CA ALA A 281 9.06 11.58 15.92
C ALA A 281 8.51 10.27 15.34
N LYS A 282 9.19 9.71 14.33
CA LYS A 282 8.84 8.40 13.76
C LYS A 282 8.91 7.29 14.81
N LYS A 283 9.93 7.24 15.63
CA LYS A 283 10.06 6.21 16.69
C LYS A 283 8.86 6.22 17.63
N ILE A 284 8.42 7.40 18.05
CA ILE A 284 7.27 7.59 18.94
C ILE A 284 5.97 7.11 18.25
N ALA A 285 5.69 7.58 17.04
CA ALA A 285 4.50 7.18 16.30
C ALA A 285 4.46 5.67 16.04
N PHE A 286 5.62 5.06 15.79
CA PHE A 286 5.71 3.62 15.55
C PHE A 286 5.63 2.79 16.83
N ALA A 287 5.98 3.34 17.98
CA ALA A 287 5.70 2.71 19.26
C ALA A 287 4.18 2.57 19.50
N ASP A 288 3.43 3.65 19.21
CA ASP A 288 1.97 3.62 19.30
C ASP A 288 1.36 2.67 18.25
N ARG A 289 1.88 2.70 17.01
CA ARG A 289 1.49 1.80 15.94
C ARG A 289 1.63 0.33 16.35
N ALA A 290 2.77 -0.01 16.92
CA ALA A 290 3.06 -1.38 17.33
C ALA A 290 2.12 -1.88 18.43
N LYS A 291 1.65 -1.02 19.30
CA LYS A 291 0.80 -1.38 20.43
C LYS A 291 -0.69 -1.37 20.10
N TYR A 292 -1.16 -0.32 19.41
CA TYR A 292 -2.59 0.00 19.33
C TYR A 292 -3.23 -0.31 17.98
N TYR A 293 -2.45 -0.36 16.85
CA TYR A 293 -3.10 -0.48 15.55
C TYR A 293 -3.54 -1.90 15.26
N ALA A 294 -4.85 -2.08 15.21
CA ALA A 294 -5.53 -3.35 15.01
C ALA A 294 -6.92 -3.12 14.41
N ASP A 295 -7.66 -4.21 14.18
CA ASP A 295 -9.05 -4.15 13.76
C ASP A 295 -9.92 -3.48 14.85
N MET A 296 -10.59 -2.38 14.49
CA MET A 296 -11.43 -1.59 15.40
C MET A 296 -12.73 -2.31 15.79
N ASP A 297 -13.15 -3.35 15.06
CA ASP A 297 -14.27 -4.21 15.45
C ASP A 297 -13.95 -5.06 16.68
N PHE A 298 -12.67 -5.27 16.97
CA PHE A 298 -12.17 -6.12 18.06
C PHE A 298 -11.56 -5.35 19.22
N ASN A 299 -11.19 -4.08 19.01
CA ASN A 299 -10.52 -3.26 20.02
C ASN A 299 -10.97 -1.82 19.95
N GLU A 300 -11.18 -1.20 21.09
CA GLU A 300 -11.39 0.25 21.18
C GLU A 300 -10.04 0.97 21.07
N ILE A 301 -9.80 1.59 19.92
CA ILE A 301 -8.57 2.32 19.63
C ILE A 301 -8.87 3.82 19.71
N PRO A 302 -8.18 4.58 20.57
CA PRO A 302 -8.46 6.00 20.77
C PRO A 302 -7.85 6.85 19.64
N VAL A 303 -8.35 6.69 18.42
CA VAL A 303 -7.79 7.31 17.20
C VAL A 303 -7.73 8.83 17.34
N GLU A 304 -8.83 9.47 17.73
CA GLU A 304 -8.91 10.94 17.88
C GLU A 304 -7.85 11.46 18.86
N TYR A 305 -7.63 10.77 19.96
CA TYR A 305 -6.60 11.13 20.93
C TYR A 305 -5.21 10.95 20.38
N LEU A 306 -4.91 9.81 19.74
CA LEU A 306 -3.59 9.51 19.17
C LEU A 306 -3.15 10.54 18.11
N ILE A 307 -4.09 11.10 17.33
CA ILE A 307 -3.80 12.14 16.34
C ILE A 307 -4.06 13.56 16.85
N SER A 308 -4.33 13.76 18.15
CA SER A 308 -4.56 15.09 18.72
C SER A 308 -3.26 15.87 18.90
N LYS A 309 -3.36 17.19 18.86
CA LYS A 309 -2.23 18.10 19.16
C LYS A 309 -1.81 18.00 20.63
N GLU A 310 -2.77 17.79 21.52
CA GLU A 310 -2.51 17.59 22.96
C GLU A 310 -1.62 16.37 23.20
N TYR A 311 -1.95 15.23 22.57
CA TYR A 311 -1.12 14.02 22.67
C TYR A 311 0.28 14.25 22.09
N ALA A 312 0.38 14.91 20.93
CA ALA A 312 1.66 15.25 20.33
C ALA A 312 2.51 16.15 21.24
N ASP A 313 1.91 17.14 21.93
CA ASP A 313 2.63 18.02 22.87
C ASP A 313 3.16 17.26 24.09
N ILE A 314 2.43 16.25 24.55
CA ILE A 314 2.89 15.37 25.62
C ILE A 314 4.08 14.54 25.14
N ARG A 315 3.94 13.85 24.00
CA ARG A 315 4.92 12.92 23.46
C ARG A 315 6.17 13.61 22.90
N ARG A 316 6.06 14.86 22.46
CA ARG A 316 7.20 15.67 22.00
C ARG A 316 8.25 15.86 23.09
N LYS A 317 7.87 15.79 24.36
CA LYS A 317 8.81 15.87 25.50
C LYS A 317 9.74 14.66 25.56
N ASP A 318 9.39 13.55 24.91
CA ASP A 318 10.22 12.36 24.82
C ASP A 318 11.35 12.50 23.78
N ILE A 319 11.29 13.53 22.91
CA ILE A 319 12.30 13.82 21.91
C ILE A 319 13.47 14.59 22.57
N ASN A 320 14.65 13.99 22.59
CA ASN A 320 15.88 14.65 22.99
C ASN A 320 16.59 15.18 21.75
N SER A 321 16.75 16.51 21.63
CA SER A 321 17.33 17.15 20.42
C SER A 321 18.81 16.83 20.19
N GLU A 322 19.53 16.32 21.20
CA GLU A 322 20.97 16.07 21.12
C GLU A 322 21.31 14.58 20.93
N ASN A 323 20.48 13.67 21.42
CA ASN A 323 20.78 12.26 21.44
C ASN A 323 19.60 11.41 20.95
N SER A 324 19.90 10.44 20.09
CA SER A 324 18.96 9.44 19.62
C SER A 324 18.51 8.51 20.76
N ALA A 325 17.20 8.30 20.90
CA ALA A 325 16.64 7.38 21.87
C ALA A 325 16.98 5.92 21.49
N PRO A 326 17.65 5.15 22.39
CA PRO A 326 17.96 3.75 22.11
C PRO A 326 16.74 2.84 22.28
N THR A 327 15.79 3.26 23.08
CA THR A 327 14.56 2.51 23.38
C THR A 327 13.35 3.41 23.26
N VAL A 328 12.41 2.99 22.45
CA VAL A 328 11.03 3.45 22.45
C VAL A 328 10.22 2.19 22.17
N SER A 329 9.56 1.64 23.17
CA SER A 329 8.85 0.36 23.02
C SER A 329 7.66 0.48 22.08
N PRO A 330 7.28 -0.52 21.36
CA PRO A 330 7.83 -1.82 20.88
C PRO A 330 7.83 -2.03 19.36
N GLY A 331 8.43 -3.12 18.76
CA GLY A 331 8.02 -3.87 17.58
C GLY A 331 9.05 -4.21 16.49
N ASN A 332 8.91 -5.24 15.65
CA ASN A 332 9.87 -5.73 14.63
C ASN A 332 9.37 -5.59 13.18
N ILE A 333 10.26 -5.42 12.17
CA ILE A 333 9.89 -5.17 10.75
C ILE A 333 10.55 -6.17 9.81
N GLU A 334 9.78 -6.63 8.80
CA GLU A 334 10.25 -7.11 7.50
C GLU A 334 9.59 -6.36 6.33
N ASN A 335 10.19 -6.40 5.11
CA ASN A 335 9.79 -5.58 3.98
C ASN A 335 8.56 -6.16 3.26
N GLY A 336 7.53 -5.35 3.01
CA GLY A 336 6.43 -5.65 2.11
C GLY A 336 6.51 -4.78 0.85
N ASP A 337 6.00 -5.28 -0.28
CA ASP A 337 5.88 -4.55 -1.53
C ASP A 337 4.39 -4.24 -1.83
N THR A 338 4.13 -3.21 -2.64
CA THR A 338 2.80 -2.62 -2.81
C THR A 338 2.79 -1.82 -4.09
N ILE A 339 1.62 -1.59 -4.70
CA ILE A 339 1.44 -0.55 -5.72
C ILE A 339 0.53 0.56 -5.19
N TYR A 340 0.82 1.79 -5.64
CA TYR A 340 -0.01 2.96 -5.43
C TYR A 340 -0.33 3.64 -6.76
N LEU A 341 -1.58 4.12 -6.92
CA LEU A 341 -2.01 4.93 -8.05
C LEU A 341 -2.96 6.06 -7.61
N THR A 342 -3.01 7.11 -8.41
CA THR A 342 -3.97 8.21 -8.24
C THR A 342 -4.54 8.64 -9.58
N THR A 343 -5.82 9.03 -9.60
CA THR A 343 -6.54 9.50 -10.79
C THR A 343 -7.33 10.76 -10.48
N ALA A 344 -7.55 11.60 -11.50
CA ALA A 344 -8.44 12.77 -11.40
C ALA A 344 -9.23 12.96 -12.70
N ASP A 345 -10.40 13.61 -12.63
CA ASP A 345 -11.23 13.87 -13.78
C ASP A 345 -11.60 15.36 -13.96
N SER A 346 -12.17 15.70 -15.13
CA SER A 346 -12.58 17.07 -15.46
C SER A 346 -13.79 17.56 -14.63
N GLU A 347 -14.47 16.68 -13.92
CA GLU A 347 -15.54 17.04 -13.00
C GLU A 347 -15.00 17.40 -11.60
N GLY A 348 -13.69 17.22 -11.37
CA GLY A 348 -13.02 17.52 -10.10
C GLY A 348 -12.97 16.34 -9.13
N ASN A 349 -13.40 15.15 -9.53
CA ASN A 349 -13.27 13.96 -8.70
C ASN A 349 -11.82 13.47 -8.69
N MET A 350 -11.35 12.97 -7.55
CA MET A 350 -10.00 12.43 -7.38
C MET A 350 -10.02 11.14 -6.59
N VAL A 351 -9.17 10.20 -6.96
CA VAL A 351 -9.01 8.91 -6.29
C VAL A 351 -7.55 8.70 -5.89
N SER A 352 -7.31 8.43 -4.62
CA SER A 352 -6.08 7.89 -4.06
C SER A 352 -6.33 6.41 -3.77
N LEU A 353 -5.67 5.48 -4.47
CA LEU A 353 -5.90 4.04 -4.37
C LEU A 353 -4.59 3.29 -4.20
N ILE A 354 -4.58 2.36 -3.25
CA ILE A 354 -3.45 1.50 -2.95
C ILE A 354 -3.90 0.05 -2.85
N GLN A 355 -3.09 -0.87 -3.39
CA GLN A 355 -3.39 -2.29 -3.44
C GLN A 355 -2.13 -3.13 -3.20
N SER A 356 -2.27 -4.27 -2.54
CA SER A 356 -1.13 -5.11 -2.20
C SER A 356 -1.50 -6.53 -1.85
N ASN A 357 -0.61 -7.46 -2.20
CA ASN A 357 -0.58 -8.82 -1.67
C ASN A 357 0.31 -8.94 -0.41
N TYR A 358 0.96 -7.88 0.02
CA TYR A 358 1.90 -7.66 1.11
C TYR A 358 3.36 -8.01 0.76
N ARG A 359 3.85 -9.26 1.00
CA ARG A 359 5.25 -9.61 0.74
C ARG A 359 5.47 -9.96 -0.74
N GLY A 360 6.04 -9.02 -1.51
CA GLY A 360 6.30 -9.25 -2.92
C GLY A 360 5.06 -9.78 -3.63
N MET A 361 5.09 -11.01 -4.12
CA MET A 361 3.94 -11.61 -4.82
C MET A 361 2.83 -12.13 -3.88
N GLY A 362 3.05 -12.25 -2.56
CA GLY A 362 2.08 -12.76 -1.57
C GLY A 362 2.51 -14.09 -0.93
N SER A 363 1.54 -14.97 -0.67
CA SER A 363 1.71 -16.18 0.15
C SER A 363 2.41 -17.37 -0.51
N GLY A 364 2.61 -17.36 -1.82
CA GLY A 364 2.97 -18.55 -2.61
C GLY A 364 1.76 -19.39 -3.04
N MET A 365 0.57 -19.10 -2.53
CA MET A 365 -0.65 -19.85 -2.85
C MET A 365 -1.27 -19.36 -4.16
N VAL A 366 -1.07 -20.13 -5.23
CA VAL A 366 -1.63 -19.86 -6.57
C VAL A 366 -2.69 -20.92 -6.88
N PRO A 367 -3.99 -20.62 -6.74
CA PRO A 367 -5.04 -21.59 -7.07
C PRO A 367 -4.99 -21.95 -8.57
N GLU A 368 -5.05 -23.25 -8.88
CA GLU A 368 -4.90 -23.76 -10.23
C GLU A 368 -5.86 -23.11 -11.24
N GLY A 369 -5.34 -22.64 -12.37
CA GLY A 369 -6.09 -22.04 -13.47
C GLY A 369 -6.85 -20.76 -13.14
N LEU A 370 -6.48 -20.04 -12.06
CA LEU A 370 -7.04 -18.73 -11.74
C LEU A 370 -6.12 -17.56 -12.11
N GLY A 371 -4.80 -17.82 -12.26
CA GLY A 371 -3.84 -16.85 -12.79
C GLY A 371 -3.41 -15.75 -11.81
N PHE A 372 -3.61 -15.92 -10.49
CA PHE A 372 -3.16 -14.95 -9.48
C PHE A 372 -2.75 -15.63 -8.17
N MET A 373 -1.93 -14.94 -7.38
CA MET A 373 -1.48 -15.39 -6.07
C MET A 373 -2.33 -14.75 -4.97
N LEU A 374 -2.60 -15.51 -3.90
CA LEU A 374 -3.27 -15.03 -2.70
C LEU A 374 -2.31 -14.27 -1.80
N GLN A 375 -2.80 -13.27 -1.09
CA GLN A 375 -2.07 -12.46 -0.12
C GLN A 375 -1.62 -13.26 1.12
N ASP A 376 -0.63 -12.71 1.82
CA ASP A 376 -0.08 -13.27 3.06
C ASP A 376 -0.25 -12.34 4.27
N ARG A 377 -1.28 -11.49 4.24
CA ARG A 377 -1.50 -10.42 5.22
C ARG A 377 -1.71 -10.91 6.66
N GLY A 378 -2.20 -12.15 6.83
CA GLY A 378 -2.38 -12.77 8.13
C GLY A 378 -1.08 -12.96 8.93
N GLU A 379 0.09 -12.94 8.29
CA GLU A 379 1.39 -12.92 8.96
C GLU A 379 1.53 -11.76 9.95
N LEU A 380 0.84 -10.66 9.70
CA LEU A 380 0.92 -9.44 10.51
C LEU A 380 0.16 -9.50 11.84
N PHE A 381 -0.54 -10.57 12.15
CA PHE A 381 -1.12 -10.75 13.48
C PHE A 381 -0.06 -11.08 14.54
N SER A 382 -0.32 -10.69 15.78
CA SER A 382 0.41 -11.14 16.96
C SER A 382 -0.12 -12.50 17.44
N LEU A 383 0.76 -13.33 18.02
CA LEU A 383 0.38 -14.53 18.76
C LEU A 383 0.36 -14.32 20.29
N ASP A 384 0.65 -13.10 20.76
CA ASP A 384 0.46 -12.71 22.16
C ASP A 384 -1.00 -12.41 22.42
N GLU A 385 -1.64 -13.18 23.31
CA GLU A 385 -3.06 -13.08 23.67
C GLU A 385 -3.45 -11.73 24.30
N ASN A 386 -2.48 -10.97 24.82
CA ASN A 386 -2.69 -9.65 25.42
C ASN A 386 -2.48 -8.50 24.42
N HIS A 387 -2.11 -8.80 23.17
CA HIS A 387 -1.83 -7.79 22.18
C HIS A 387 -3.11 -7.33 21.46
N PHE A 388 -3.26 -6.04 21.18
CA PHE A 388 -4.41 -5.49 20.45
C PHE A 388 -4.61 -6.20 19.09
N ASN A 389 -3.54 -6.46 18.36
CA ASN A 389 -3.57 -7.14 17.08
C ASN A 389 -3.38 -8.67 17.20
N VAL A 390 -3.79 -9.27 18.34
CA VAL A 390 -3.76 -10.73 18.51
C VAL A 390 -4.61 -11.41 17.44
N TYR A 391 -4.15 -12.58 16.97
CA TYR A 391 -4.92 -13.40 16.02
C TYR A 391 -6.30 -13.77 16.59
N ALA A 392 -7.32 -13.53 15.82
CA ALA A 392 -8.68 -14.02 16.09
C ALA A 392 -9.38 -14.37 14.76
N PRO A 393 -10.28 -15.36 14.73
CA PRO A 393 -11.13 -15.65 13.58
C PRO A 393 -11.96 -14.43 13.14
N LYS A 394 -12.14 -14.26 11.84
CA LYS A 394 -12.91 -13.13 11.25
C LYS A 394 -12.38 -11.74 11.57
N LYS A 395 -11.18 -11.61 12.08
CA LYS A 395 -10.51 -10.35 12.36
C LYS A 395 -9.71 -9.91 11.15
N ARG A 396 -9.67 -8.60 10.87
CA ARG A 396 -8.74 -8.02 9.90
C ARG A 396 -7.34 -7.96 10.50
N PRO A 397 -6.30 -8.41 9.80
CA PRO A 397 -4.92 -8.21 10.23
C PRO A 397 -4.57 -6.72 10.18
N PHE A 398 -3.57 -6.31 10.97
CA PHE A 398 -2.91 -5.03 10.76
C PHE A 398 -2.51 -4.88 9.29
N HIS A 399 -2.61 -3.65 8.76
CA HIS A 399 -2.40 -3.41 7.34
C HIS A 399 -1.41 -2.29 7.06
N THR A 400 -0.50 -2.51 6.10
CA THR A 400 0.53 -1.52 5.75
C THR A 400 0.14 -0.55 4.65
N ILE A 401 -0.89 -0.86 3.83
CA ILE A 401 -1.29 0.03 2.75
C ILE A 401 -2.09 1.22 3.28
N ILE A 402 -1.74 2.42 2.83
CA ILE A 402 -2.38 3.69 3.19
C ILE A 402 -2.49 4.59 1.96
N PRO A 403 -3.69 4.94 1.51
CA PRO A 403 -3.92 6.04 0.59
C PRO A 403 -3.93 7.35 1.37
N ALA A 404 -3.47 8.48 0.77
CA ALA A 404 -3.46 9.77 1.43
C ALA A 404 -4.08 10.87 0.57
N PHE A 405 -4.54 11.93 1.24
CA PHE A 405 -5.13 13.08 0.59
C PHE A 405 -4.81 14.37 1.37
N ILE A 406 -4.71 15.48 0.69
CA ILE A 406 -4.57 16.82 1.32
C ILE A 406 -5.70 17.70 0.84
N THR A 407 -6.37 18.38 1.77
CA THR A 407 -7.28 19.49 1.46
C THR A 407 -6.71 20.79 2.01
N LYS A 408 -7.08 21.89 1.38
CA LYS A 408 -6.77 23.24 1.85
C LYS A 408 -8.04 24.09 1.81
N ASP A 409 -8.36 24.74 2.93
CA ASP A 409 -9.57 25.57 3.06
C ASP A 409 -10.85 24.82 2.62
N GLY A 410 -10.92 23.52 2.95
CA GLY A 410 -12.06 22.65 2.63
C GLY A 410 -12.16 22.20 1.16
N ASN A 411 -11.16 22.51 0.32
CA ASN A 411 -11.11 22.11 -1.08
C ASN A 411 -10.02 21.06 -1.30
N PRO A 412 -10.18 20.15 -2.28
CA PRO A 412 -9.16 19.16 -2.61
C PRO A 412 -7.89 19.87 -3.11
N PHE A 413 -6.73 19.42 -2.65
CA PHE A 413 -5.46 20.01 -3.04
C PHE A 413 -4.53 18.98 -3.68
N ILE A 414 -4.21 17.88 -2.96
CA ILE A 414 -3.33 16.83 -3.46
C ILE A 414 -3.91 15.45 -3.13
N SER A 415 -4.00 14.58 -4.13
CA SER A 415 -4.16 13.13 -3.96
C SER A 415 -2.80 12.50 -4.13
N PHE A 416 -2.27 11.78 -3.12
CA PHE A 416 -0.92 11.23 -3.16
C PHE A 416 -0.80 9.96 -2.34
N GLY A 417 0.27 9.22 -2.58
CA GLY A 417 0.69 8.11 -1.75
C GLY A 417 2.09 7.63 -2.09
N LEU A 418 2.62 6.79 -1.23
CA LEU A 418 3.94 6.24 -1.35
C LEU A 418 3.91 4.79 -0.89
N MET A 419 4.14 3.85 -1.80
CA MET A 419 4.21 2.41 -1.47
C MET A 419 5.52 2.05 -0.75
N GLY A 420 5.62 0.85 -0.16
CA GLY A 420 6.85 0.36 0.48
C GLY A 420 6.69 -0.10 1.93
N GLY A 421 5.61 -0.80 2.28
CA GLY A 421 5.40 -1.38 3.60
C GLY A 421 5.46 -0.34 4.73
N ALA A 422 6.36 -0.52 5.70
CA ALA A 422 6.55 0.41 6.83
C ALA A 422 7.23 1.75 6.44
N MET A 423 7.67 1.90 5.19
CA MET A 423 8.13 3.19 4.65
C MET A 423 6.95 4.13 4.38
N GLN A 424 5.74 3.63 4.16
CA GLN A 424 4.59 4.44 3.75
C GLN A 424 4.31 5.62 4.69
N PRO A 425 4.11 5.47 6.02
CA PRO A 425 3.88 6.62 6.89
C PRO A 425 5.07 7.58 6.95
N GLN A 426 6.29 7.07 6.89
CA GLN A 426 7.50 7.87 6.86
C GLN A 426 7.59 8.69 5.57
N GLY A 427 7.28 8.06 4.43
CA GLY A 427 7.27 8.72 3.14
C GLY A 427 6.16 9.76 3.02
N HIS A 428 4.94 9.46 3.47
CA HIS A 428 3.84 10.42 3.48
C HIS A 428 4.20 11.68 4.26
N ALA A 429 4.73 11.53 5.47
CA ALA A 429 5.15 12.67 6.28
C ALA A 429 6.29 13.47 5.59
N GLN A 430 7.28 12.81 4.97
CA GLN A 430 8.35 13.48 4.22
C GLN A 430 7.81 14.26 3.01
N ILE A 431 6.89 13.68 2.23
CA ILE A 431 6.26 14.37 1.09
C ILE A 431 5.52 15.63 1.55
N VAL A 432 4.73 15.52 2.62
CA VAL A 432 4.00 16.67 3.18
C VAL A 432 4.96 17.77 3.64
N ILE A 433 6.02 17.41 4.35
CA ILE A 433 7.06 18.35 4.82
C ILE A 433 7.80 18.97 3.65
N ASN A 434 8.18 18.19 2.64
CA ASN A 434 8.89 18.69 1.46
C ASN A 434 8.08 19.76 0.71
N ILE A 435 6.78 19.55 0.57
CA ILE A 435 5.88 20.51 -0.10
C ILE A 435 5.61 21.73 0.80
N ILE A 436 5.31 21.53 2.08
CA ILE A 436 4.80 22.60 2.95
C ILE A 436 5.92 23.39 3.64
N ASP A 437 6.93 22.70 4.20
CA ASP A 437 8.04 23.36 4.90
C ASP A 437 9.18 23.80 3.96
N PHE A 438 9.49 23.00 2.94
CA PHE A 438 10.62 23.28 2.06
C PHE A 438 10.22 23.86 0.70
N ASP A 439 8.93 24.16 0.48
CA ASP A 439 8.38 24.78 -0.74
C ASP A 439 8.76 24.03 -2.05
N MET A 440 8.97 22.71 -1.98
CA MET A 440 9.27 21.90 -3.15
C MET A 440 8.02 21.74 -4.02
N ASN A 441 8.20 21.77 -5.33
CA ASN A 441 7.12 21.41 -6.24
C ASN A 441 6.80 19.90 -6.15
N LEU A 442 5.70 19.48 -6.79
CA LEU A 442 5.17 18.12 -6.64
C LEU A 442 6.18 17.03 -7.05
N GLN A 443 6.95 17.23 -8.12
CA GLN A 443 7.96 16.28 -8.58
C GLN A 443 9.22 16.34 -7.71
N GLU A 444 9.70 17.53 -7.35
CA GLU A 444 10.86 17.70 -6.47
C GLU A 444 10.64 17.03 -5.12
N ALA A 445 9.42 17.13 -4.55
CA ALA A 445 9.08 16.50 -3.29
C ALA A 445 9.20 14.95 -3.37
N GLY A 446 8.87 14.37 -4.51
CA GLY A 446 9.02 12.95 -4.79
C GLY A 446 10.47 12.52 -5.04
N ASP A 447 11.24 13.33 -5.78
CA ASP A 447 12.62 13.02 -6.18
C ASP A 447 13.65 13.30 -5.06
N ALA A 448 13.28 14.11 -4.07
CA ALA A 448 14.14 14.43 -2.94
C ALA A 448 14.65 13.16 -2.23
N PRO A 449 15.93 13.15 -1.80
CA PRO A 449 16.49 12.03 -1.04
C PRO A 449 15.66 11.71 0.20
N ARG A 450 15.38 10.42 0.43
CA ARG A 450 14.51 9.96 1.50
C ARG A 450 15.28 9.43 2.70
N ILE A 451 14.62 9.56 3.85
CA ILE A 451 15.01 9.06 5.15
C ILE A 451 14.16 7.82 5.43
N ARG A 452 14.79 6.72 5.85
CA ARG A 452 14.08 5.53 6.32
C ARG A 452 14.68 5.06 7.63
N HIS A 453 13.90 5.05 8.69
CA HIS A 453 14.28 4.45 9.95
C HIS A 453 13.64 3.07 10.10
N GLN A 454 14.47 2.06 10.36
CA GLN A 454 14.07 0.67 10.58
C GLN A 454 14.27 0.32 12.06
N SER A 455 13.33 -0.41 12.62
CA SER A 455 13.42 -0.93 13.97
C SER A 455 12.47 -2.10 14.15
N ASN A 456 12.63 -2.83 15.23
CA ASN A 456 11.80 -3.96 15.55
C ASN A 456 10.33 -3.59 15.96
N GLN A 457 9.81 -2.39 15.67
CA GLN A 457 8.48 -1.90 16.07
C GLN A 457 7.35 -2.30 15.10
N GLN A 458 6.78 -3.49 15.24
CA GLN A 458 5.62 -3.97 14.45
C GLN A 458 4.43 -4.35 15.34
N PRO A 459 3.20 -4.31 14.82
CA PRO A 459 2.00 -4.78 15.53
C PRO A 459 1.95 -6.31 15.73
N THR A 460 3.07 -6.98 15.73
CA THR A 460 3.27 -8.39 16.04
C THR A 460 3.86 -8.63 17.44
N GLY A 461 4.20 -7.55 18.17
CA GLY A 461 4.60 -7.60 19.58
C GLY A 461 6.09 -7.46 19.88
N GLY A 462 6.92 -7.07 18.91
CA GLY A 462 8.37 -6.84 19.19
C GLY A 462 8.68 -5.43 19.77
N GLU A 463 9.81 -5.23 20.45
CA GLU A 463 10.24 -3.95 21.03
C GLU A 463 11.57 -3.46 20.43
N MET A 464 11.74 -2.14 20.26
CA MET A 464 13.02 -1.55 19.88
C MET A 464 13.92 -1.38 21.11
N THR A 465 15.11 -1.99 21.07
CA THR A 465 16.05 -2.00 22.20
C THR A 465 17.41 -1.40 21.88
N ASP A 466 17.67 -1.07 20.61
CA ASP A 466 18.98 -0.68 20.08
C ASP A 466 18.97 0.66 19.31
N GLY A 467 17.86 1.39 19.34
CA GLY A 467 17.68 2.65 18.58
C GLY A 467 17.35 2.46 17.12
N GLY A 468 17.41 1.23 16.59
CA GLY A 468 17.17 0.91 15.19
C GLY A 468 18.24 1.42 14.22
N GLU A 469 17.99 1.27 12.93
CA GLU A 469 18.90 1.65 11.86
C GLU A 469 18.32 2.81 11.03
N LEU A 470 19.16 3.80 10.74
CA LEU A 470 18.83 4.94 9.89
C LEU A 470 19.43 4.75 8.50
N ALA A 471 18.61 4.38 7.54
CA ALA A 471 18.99 4.37 6.13
C ALA A 471 18.77 5.76 5.52
N LEU A 472 19.78 6.27 4.85
CA LEU A 472 19.75 7.53 4.11
C LEU A 472 20.01 7.24 2.63
N GLU A 473 19.15 7.79 1.78
CA GLU A 473 19.36 7.73 0.33
C GLU A 473 20.54 8.60 -0.10
N LYS A 474 21.12 8.33 -1.26
CA LYS A 474 22.16 9.19 -1.84
C LYS A 474 21.62 10.61 -2.05
N GLY A 475 22.42 11.62 -1.68
CA GLY A 475 22.06 13.04 -1.81
C GLY A 475 22.18 13.83 -0.53
N PHE A 476 22.27 13.15 0.63
CA PHE A 476 22.57 13.83 1.90
C PHE A 476 24.08 14.13 2.04
N ASP A 477 24.39 15.31 2.58
CA ASP A 477 25.78 15.75 2.82
C ASP A 477 26.45 14.82 3.87
N TYR A 478 27.64 14.34 3.55
CA TYR A 478 28.42 13.49 4.43
C TYR A 478 28.71 14.12 5.81
N LYS A 479 28.80 15.45 5.89
CA LYS A 479 28.93 16.17 7.16
C LYS A 479 27.69 15.95 8.04
N GLN A 480 26.49 16.01 7.45
CA GLN A 480 25.25 15.79 8.18
C GLN A 480 25.15 14.34 8.67
N ILE A 481 25.58 13.38 7.85
CA ILE A 481 25.64 11.95 8.23
C ILE A 481 26.54 11.76 9.46
N ARG A 482 27.68 12.42 9.50
CA ARG A 482 28.60 12.34 10.66
C ARG A 482 28.01 12.97 11.92
N GLU A 483 27.26 14.07 11.80
CA GLU A 483 26.57 14.68 12.94
C GLU A 483 25.46 13.76 13.47
N LEU A 484 24.72 13.07 12.60
CA LEU A 484 23.73 12.05 13.00
C LEU A 484 24.37 10.89 13.75
N MET A 485 25.53 10.41 13.31
CA MET A 485 26.29 9.38 14.02
C MET A 485 26.76 9.86 15.41
N LYS A 486 27.12 11.13 15.55
CA LYS A 486 27.47 11.72 16.86
C LYS A 486 26.27 11.82 17.79
N LYS A 487 25.07 12.09 17.24
CA LYS A 487 23.81 12.04 17.98
C LYS A 487 23.39 10.61 18.38
N GLY A 488 24.14 9.57 17.96
CA GLY A 488 23.91 8.17 18.32
C GLY A 488 23.05 7.37 17.34
N HIS A 489 22.76 7.89 16.14
CA HIS A 489 22.08 7.10 15.12
C HIS A 489 23.01 6.06 14.49
N SER A 490 22.53 4.82 14.34
CA SER A 490 23.16 3.78 13.53
C SER A 490 22.83 4.03 12.06
N VAL A 491 23.71 4.77 11.35
CA VAL A 491 23.48 5.10 9.96
C VAL A 491 23.97 3.97 9.05
N ILE A 492 23.09 3.46 8.21
CA ILE A 492 23.37 2.41 7.23
C ILE A 492 23.19 2.91 5.80
N TYR A 493 23.77 2.18 4.86
CA TYR A 493 23.52 2.35 3.43
C TYR A 493 22.53 1.28 2.98
N ASP A 494 21.44 1.72 2.33
CA ASP A 494 20.41 0.83 1.78
C ASP A 494 20.14 1.19 0.31
N LEU A 495 19.76 0.20 -0.49
CA LEU A 495 19.44 0.32 -1.90
C LEU A 495 17.99 -0.15 -2.14
N GLY A 496 17.14 0.76 -2.59
CA GLY A 496 15.84 0.40 -3.16
C GLY A 496 14.66 0.31 -2.19
N SER A 497 14.86 0.55 -0.88
CA SER A 497 13.81 0.41 0.14
C SER A 497 13.08 1.73 0.49
N PHE A 498 13.15 2.74 -0.38
CA PHE A 498 12.63 4.08 -0.09
C PHE A 498 11.24 4.35 -0.66
N GLY A 499 10.55 3.30 -1.11
CA GLY A 499 9.18 3.36 -1.61
C GLY A 499 9.05 3.89 -3.04
N GLY A 500 7.82 4.13 -3.45
CA GLY A 500 7.48 4.68 -4.77
C GLY A 500 6.29 5.62 -4.67
N TYR A 501 6.46 6.87 -5.12
CA TYR A 501 5.55 7.99 -4.97
C TYR A 501 4.77 8.28 -6.25
N GLN A 502 3.48 8.58 -6.10
CA GLN A 502 2.66 9.14 -7.17
C GLN A 502 1.77 10.23 -6.57
N ALA A 503 1.53 11.31 -7.32
CA ALA A 503 0.64 12.38 -6.87
C ALA A 503 -0.04 13.12 -8.03
N ILE A 504 -1.24 13.66 -7.72
CA ILE A 504 -1.94 14.64 -8.53
C ILE A 504 -2.29 15.84 -7.65
N MET A 505 -1.94 17.05 -8.10
CA MET A 505 -2.26 18.32 -7.44
C MET A 505 -3.15 19.17 -8.34
N ILE A 506 -4.12 19.87 -7.73
CA ILE A 506 -4.97 20.83 -8.43
C ILE A 506 -4.32 22.22 -8.41
N ASP A 507 -4.17 22.84 -9.57
CA ASP A 507 -3.90 24.26 -9.73
C ASP A 507 -5.21 25.01 -10.05
N TYR A 508 -5.77 25.64 -9.04
CA TYR A 508 -7.01 26.42 -9.18
C TYR A 508 -6.86 27.71 -10.00
N ILE A 509 -5.64 28.23 -10.10
CA ILE A 509 -5.37 29.47 -10.84
C ILE A 509 -5.43 29.19 -12.34
N ASN A 510 -4.70 28.17 -12.79
CA ASN A 510 -4.62 27.80 -14.20
C ASN A 510 -5.69 26.79 -14.61
N LYS A 511 -6.44 26.22 -13.64
CA LYS A 511 -7.47 25.19 -13.84
C LYS A 511 -6.93 23.94 -14.52
N VAL A 512 -5.80 23.46 -14.04
CA VAL A 512 -5.11 22.25 -14.52
C VAL A 512 -4.75 21.33 -13.36
N TYR A 513 -4.40 20.08 -13.70
CA TYR A 513 -3.77 19.17 -12.77
C TYR A 513 -2.27 19.07 -13.04
N PHE A 514 -1.47 19.05 -12.00
CA PHE A 514 -0.07 18.62 -12.04
C PHE A 514 0.03 17.16 -11.59
N GLY A 515 0.67 16.32 -12.40
CA GLY A 515 0.99 14.95 -12.05
C GLY A 515 2.48 14.82 -11.73
N ALA A 516 2.80 14.01 -10.70
CA ALA A 516 4.17 13.60 -10.40
C ALA A 516 4.26 12.09 -10.29
N SER A 517 5.38 11.54 -10.73
CA SER A 517 5.64 10.11 -10.72
C SER A 517 7.03 9.80 -10.17
N GLU A 518 7.16 8.64 -9.55
CA GLU A 518 8.38 8.16 -8.92
C GLU A 518 9.51 7.92 -9.92
N SER A 519 10.66 8.50 -9.67
CA SER A 519 11.88 8.28 -10.48
C SER A 519 12.61 6.96 -10.15
N ARG A 520 12.29 6.34 -9.00
CA ARG A 520 12.89 5.06 -8.55
C ARG A 520 12.14 3.82 -9.04
N LYS A 521 11.04 4.01 -9.74
CA LYS A 521 10.10 2.98 -10.21
C LYS A 521 9.69 3.23 -11.66
N ASP A 522 8.93 2.29 -12.24
CA ASP A 522 8.45 2.36 -13.63
C ASP A 522 7.17 3.21 -13.81
N GLY A 523 6.81 3.99 -12.79
CA GLY A 523 5.62 4.83 -12.80
C GLY A 523 5.65 5.92 -13.86
N SER A 524 4.46 6.42 -14.25
CA SER A 524 4.31 7.52 -15.19
C SER A 524 3.12 8.40 -14.83
N ALA A 525 3.27 9.72 -14.97
CA ALA A 525 2.19 10.69 -14.88
C ALA A 525 1.76 11.10 -16.28
N ILE A 526 0.49 10.85 -16.64
CA ILE A 526 -0.04 11.17 -17.97
C ILE A 526 -1.32 12.00 -17.82
N GLY A 527 -1.41 13.06 -18.60
CA GLY A 527 -2.59 13.91 -18.78
C GLY A 527 -2.98 14.04 -20.25
N TYR A 528 -4.17 14.56 -20.53
CA TYR A 528 -4.65 14.86 -21.87
C TYR A 528 -5.62 16.05 -21.86
#